data_0fadb74afcf1b83f8d1e6522caf19447
#
_entry.id   0fadb74afcf1b83f8d1e6522caf19447
#
_cell.length_a   1.000
_cell.length_b   1.000
_cell.length_c   1.000
_cell.angle_alpha   90.00
_cell.angle_beta   90.00
_cell.angle_gamma   90.00
#
_symmetry.space_group_name_H-M   'P 1'
#
loop_
_entity.id
_entity.type
_entity.pdbx_description
1 polymer ?
#
loop_
_entity_poly.entity_id
_entity_poly.type
_entity_poly.pdbx_seq_one_letter_code
_entity_poly.pdbx_strand_id
1 'polypeptide(L)'
;MLIDLQNIVKEYVIGTEVIHALRGLNMKIEKNEYLAIMGPSGSGKSTLMNILGCLDTPSSGTYKLNTKNVSQMDDDRLAEIRNKEIGFVFQTFNLLPRATAFQNVELPLVYAGVDGSERKNRVWAALRAVNLEDRATHRPNELSGGQRQRVAIARALVNSPSLILADEPTGNLDTKSGNEIMELFTSLNRIGNTIIVVTHEDDIAKFCRRVVRIRDGRIESDTVRT
;
A
#
# COMPACT_ATOMS: atom_id res chain seq x y z
N MET A 1 -12.40 13.03 -4.20
CA MET A 1 -10.93 12.97 -4.31
C MET A 1 -10.36 12.42 -3.01
N LEU A 2 -9.51 11.37 -3.09
CA LEU A 2 -8.80 10.80 -1.94
C LEU A 2 -7.40 11.39 -1.82
N ILE A 3 -6.65 11.43 -2.93
CA ILE A 3 -5.27 11.92 -2.99
C ILE A 3 -5.18 13.08 -3.97
N ASP A 4 -4.51 14.15 -3.56
CA ASP A 4 -4.16 15.29 -4.43
C ASP A 4 -2.67 15.62 -4.21
N LEU A 5 -1.85 15.32 -5.22
CA LEU A 5 -0.44 15.66 -5.29
C LEU A 5 -0.24 16.86 -6.22
N GLN A 6 0.37 17.93 -5.72
CA GLN A 6 0.60 19.15 -6.46
C GLN A 6 2.08 19.52 -6.43
N ASN A 7 2.73 19.46 -7.59
CA ASN A 7 4.11 19.81 -7.80
C ASN A 7 5.09 19.13 -6.82
N ILE A 8 4.93 17.83 -6.60
CA ILE A 8 5.74 17.07 -5.65
C ILE A 8 7.16 16.92 -6.15
N VAL A 9 8.09 17.45 -5.37
CA VAL A 9 9.54 17.27 -5.55
C VAL A 9 10.08 16.50 -4.36
N LYS A 10 10.97 15.53 -4.63
CA LYS A 10 11.75 14.85 -3.59
C LYS A 10 13.21 14.78 -3.99
N GLU A 11 14.04 15.28 -3.11
CA GLU A 11 15.49 15.32 -3.23
C GLU A 11 16.12 14.60 -2.05
N TYR A 12 17.17 13.85 -2.32
CA TYR A 12 18.03 13.24 -1.30
C TYR A 12 19.42 13.80 -1.44
N VAL A 13 20.01 14.24 -0.34
CA VAL A 13 21.40 14.73 -0.29
C VAL A 13 22.28 13.59 0.21
N ILE A 14 23.21 13.12 -0.63
CA ILE A 14 24.18 12.09 -0.29
C ILE A 14 25.58 12.68 -0.44
N GLY A 15 26.17 13.07 0.70
CA GLY A 15 27.43 13.81 0.70
C GLY A 15 27.28 15.18 0.02
N THR A 16 27.91 15.37 -1.13
CA THR A 16 27.83 16.62 -1.93
C THR A 16 26.87 16.51 -3.11
N GLU A 17 26.31 15.32 -3.37
CA GLU A 17 25.42 15.10 -4.51
C GLU A 17 23.95 15.25 -4.10
N VAL A 18 23.14 15.85 -4.98
CA VAL A 18 21.69 15.96 -4.84
C VAL A 18 21.01 15.04 -5.86
N ILE A 19 20.32 14.05 -5.36
CA ILE A 19 19.53 13.12 -6.18
C ILE A 19 18.08 13.60 -6.24
N HIS A 20 17.62 14.02 -7.41
CA HIS A 20 16.24 14.43 -7.66
C HIS A 20 15.38 13.17 -7.97
N ALA A 21 14.79 12.57 -6.95
CA ALA A 21 13.98 11.36 -7.08
C ALA A 21 12.60 11.63 -7.67
N LEU A 22 11.98 12.78 -7.35
CA LEU A 22 10.73 13.26 -7.97
C LEU A 22 10.90 14.72 -8.40
N ARG A 23 10.32 15.08 -9.55
CA ARG A 23 10.60 16.34 -10.25
C ARG A 23 9.31 17.09 -10.63
N GLY A 24 8.53 17.50 -9.63
CA GLY A 24 7.31 18.28 -9.84
C GLY A 24 6.11 17.42 -10.30
N LEU A 25 5.90 16.28 -9.65
CA LEU A 25 4.83 15.34 -9.99
C LEU A 25 3.47 15.88 -9.54
N ASN A 26 2.48 15.82 -10.45
CA ASN A 26 1.07 16.15 -10.18
C ASN A 26 0.22 14.92 -10.43
N MET A 27 -0.60 14.50 -9.45
CA MET A 27 -1.49 13.35 -9.60
C MET A 27 -2.69 13.48 -8.68
N LYS A 28 -3.86 13.11 -9.19
CA LYS A 28 -5.10 13.02 -8.42
C LYS A 28 -5.62 11.60 -8.45
N ILE A 29 -6.10 11.11 -7.30
CA ILE A 29 -6.68 9.77 -7.17
C ILE A 29 -8.02 9.92 -6.46
N GLU A 30 -9.07 9.38 -7.06
CA GLU A 30 -10.40 9.37 -6.49
C GLU A 30 -10.58 8.18 -5.52
N LYS A 31 -11.62 8.24 -4.69
CA LYS A 31 -12.00 7.08 -3.88
C LYS A 31 -12.42 5.93 -4.80
N ASN A 32 -12.11 4.71 -4.37
CA ASN A 32 -12.42 3.48 -5.09
C ASN A 32 -11.72 3.34 -6.45
N GLU A 33 -10.64 4.09 -6.70
CA GLU A 33 -9.78 3.79 -7.85
C GLU A 33 -8.92 2.53 -7.60
N TYR A 34 -8.67 1.79 -8.67
CA TYR A 34 -7.71 0.69 -8.72
C TYR A 34 -6.69 1.02 -9.80
N LEU A 35 -5.51 1.46 -9.38
CA LEU A 35 -4.48 1.94 -10.30
C LEU A 35 -3.14 1.23 -10.07
N ALA A 36 -2.36 1.11 -11.16
CA ALA A 36 -0.98 0.67 -11.14
C ALA A 36 -0.04 1.85 -11.34
N ILE A 37 1.02 1.93 -10.53
CA ILE A 37 2.17 2.80 -10.74
C ILE A 37 3.30 1.96 -11.29
N MET A 38 3.73 2.26 -12.51
CA MET A 38 4.74 1.50 -13.24
C MET A 38 5.95 2.35 -13.63
N GLY A 39 7.02 1.71 -14.05
CA GLY A 39 8.23 2.36 -14.59
C GLY A 39 9.48 1.53 -14.34
N PRO A 40 10.60 1.85 -15.00
CA PRO A 40 11.86 1.14 -14.81
C PRO A 40 12.43 1.30 -13.39
N SER A 41 13.44 0.49 -13.05
CA SER A 41 14.18 0.68 -11.79
C SER A 41 14.80 2.10 -11.74
N GLY A 42 14.77 2.74 -10.58
CA GLY A 42 15.29 4.10 -10.41
C GLY A 42 14.37 5.23 -10.91
N SER A 43 13.19 4.93 -11.47
CA SER A 43 12.27 5.98 -11.99
C SER A 43 11.60 6.85 -10.94
N GLY A 44 11.68 6.51 -9.63
CA GLY A 44 11.05 7.24 -8.54
C GLY A 44 9.81 6.57 -7.94
N LYS A 45 9.41 5.35 -8.38
CA LYS A 45 8.22 4.64 -7.87
C LYS A 45 8.23 4.42 -6.36
N SER A 46 9.33 3.87 -5.82
CA SER A 46 9.45 3.62 -4.38
C SER A 46 9.43 4.91 -3.58
N THR A 47 10.05 5.98 -4.10
CA THR A 47 9.99 7.32 -3.49
C THR A 47 8.56 7.84 -3.47
N LEU A 48 7.84 7.74 -4.59
CA LEU A 48 6.43 8.14 -4.64
C LEU A 48 5.58 7.30 -3.69
N MET A 49 5.79 5.99 -3.65
CA MET A 49 5.10 5.11 -2.72
C MET A 49 5.35 5.49 -1.26
N ASN A 50 6.59 5.82 -0.88
CA ASN A 50 6.92 6.27 0.47
C ASN A 50 6.19 7.57 0.83
N ILE A 51 6.09 8.52 -0.10
CA ILE A 51 5.34 9.76 0.11
C ILE A 51 3.85 9.47 0.22
N LEU A 52 3.26 8.69 -0.70
CA LEU A 52 1.85 8.28 -0.64
C LEU A 52 1.52 7.55 0.66
N GLY A 53 2.46 6.75 1.14
CA GLY A 53 2.38 5.98 2.37
C GLY A 53 2.65 6.79 3.64
N CYS A 54 2.93 8.09 3.56
CA CYS A 54 3.37 8.89 4.69
C CYS A 54 4.58 8.30 5.44
N LEU A 55 5.44 7.56 4.74
CA LEU A 55 6.73 7.04 5.26
C LEU A 55 7.85 8.06 5.06
N ASP A 56 7.64 9.02 4.17
CA ASP A 56 8.54 10.12 3.87
C ASP A 56 7.70 11.35 3.49
N THR A 57 8.30 12.54 3.55
CA THR A 57 7.67 13.80 3.15
C THR A 57 8.31 14.35 1.88
N PRO A 58 7.57 15.08 1.04
CA PRO A 58 8.15 15.75 -0.12
C PRO A 58 9.11 16.85 0.32
N SER A 59 10.16 17.11 -0.46
CA SER A 59 11.06 18.26 -0.26
C SER A 59 10.35 19.57 -0.57
N SER A 60 9.42 19.57 -1.54
CA SER A 60 8.49 20.67 -1.83
C SER A 60 7.24 20.16 -2.54
N GLY A 61 6.24 21.04 -2.64
CA GLY A 61 4.92 20.69 -3.17
C GLY A 61 3.90 20.41 -2.08
N THR A 62 2.69 20.00 -2.48
CA THR A 62 1.58 19.75 -1.55
C THR A 62 1.02 18.36 -1.77
N TYR A 63 0.92 17.58 -0.68
CA TYR A 63 0.20 16.30 -0.66
C TYR A 63 -0.99 16.39 0.29
N LYS A 64 -2.19 16.20 -0.27
CA LYS A 64 -3.42 16.07 0.51
C LYS A 64 -3.94 14.64 0.46
N LEU A 65 -4.16 14.04 1.63
CA LEU A 65 -4.82 12.75 1.82
C LEU A 65 -6.16 13.00 2.53
N ASN A 66 -7.26 12.58 1.91
CA ASN A 66 -8.61 12.76 2.46
C ASN A 66 -8.88 14.21 2.92
N THR A 67 -8.51 15.19 2.08
CA THR A 67 -8.56 16.65 2.29
C THR A 67 -7.54 17.23 3.29
N LYS A 68 -6.85 16.40 4.08
CA LYS A 68 -5.82 16.84 5.03
C LYS A 68 -4.47 17.03 4.33
N ASN A 69 -3.83 18.18 4.50
CA ASN A 69 -2.46 18.39 4.01
C ASN A 69 -1.47 17.67 4.92
N VAL A 70 -0.79 16.65 4.39
CA VAL A 70 0.16 15.82 5.13
C VAL A 70 1.62 16.17 4.84
N SER A 71 1.89 17.10 3.89
CA SER A 71 3.25 17.41 3.42
C SER A 71 4.19 17.94 4.52
N GLN A 72 3.64 18.54 5.57
CA GLN A 72 4.40 19.25 6.62
C GLN A 72 4.03 18.76 8.02
N MET A 73 3.43 17.57 8.12
CA MET A 73 3.12 16.96 9.41
C MET A 73 4.38 16.42 10.06
N ASP A 74 4.44 16.46 11.38
CA ASP A 74 5.46 15.80 12.17
C ASP A 74 5.32 14.26 12.11
N ASP A 75 6.35 13.54 12.55
CA ASP A 75 6.42 12.09 12.47
C ASP A 75 5.30 11.39 13.25
N ASP A 76 4.88 11.94 14.40
CA ASP A 76 3.82 11.37 15.24
C ASP A 76 2.47 11.44 14.52
N ARG A 77 2.16 12.58 13.91
CA ARG A 77 0.93 12.75 13.11
C ARG A 77 0.94 11.90 11.85
N LEU A 78 2.10 11.81 11.18
CA LEU A 78 2.25 10.90 10.03
C LEU A 78 2.06 9.44 10.44
N ALA A 79 2.58 9.03 11.62
CA ALA A 79 2.37 7.68 12.14
C ALA A 79 0.89 7.40 12.45
N GLU A 80 0.16 8.37 12.99
CA GLU A 80 -1.28 8.26 13.23
C GLU A 80 -2.05 8.11 11.90
N ILE A 81 -1.73 8.92 10.89
CA ILE A 81 -2.34 8.83 9.55
C ILE A 81 -2.02 7.48 8.90
N ARG A 82 -0.76 7.04 8.94
CA ARG A 82 -0.38 5.71 8.42
C ARG A 82 -1.21 4.60 9.04
N ASN A 83 -1.34 4.61 10.35
CA ASN A 83 -2.08 3.57 11.05
C ASN A 83 -3.58 3.56 10.69
N LYS A 84 -4.20 4.74 10.54
CA LYS A 84 -5.65 4.86 10.35
C LYS A 84 -6.09 4.81 8.89
N GLU A 85 -5.31 5.44 8.00
CA GLU A 85 -5.74 5.71 6.62
C GLU A 85 -5.07 4.82 5.57
N ILE A 86 -3.95 4.13 5.92
CA ILE A 86 -3.13 3.44 4.93
C ILE A 86 -2.85 2.00 5.35
N GLY A 87 -3.21 1.07 4.49
CA GLY A 87 -2.84 -0.34 4.60
C GLY A 87 -1.69 -0.67 3.66
N PHE A 88 -0.59 -1.20 4.19
CA PHE A 88 0.56 -1.60 3.39
C PHE A 88 0.61 -3.09 3.13
N VAL A 89 0.90 -3.45 1.88
CA VAL A 89 1.19 -4.81 1.44
C VAL A 89 2.54 -4.80 0.70
N PHE A 90 3.51 -5.58 1.17
CA PHE A 90 4.87 -5.61 0.63
C PHE A 90 5.17 -6.93 -0.06
N GLN A 91 6.11 -6.93 -0.99
CA GLN A 91 6.63 -8.11 -1.67
C GLN A 91 7.14 -9.19 -0.68
N THR A 92 7.81 -8.77 0.38
CA THR A 92 8.42 -9.66 1.40
C THR A 92 7.48 -9.95 2.57
N PHE A 93 6.16 -9.63 2.42
CA PHE A 93 5.09 -9.83 3.42
C PHE A 93 5.29 -9.01 4.70
N ASN A 94 6.51 -8.82 5.18
CA ASN A 94 6.88 -8.10 6.41
C ASN A 94 6.05 -8.55 7.63
N LEU A 95 5.86 -9.86 7.78
CA LEU A 95 5.19 -10.45 8.93
C LEU A 95 6.19 -10.65 10.08
N LEU A 96 5.72 -10.47 11.31
CA LEU A 96 6.47 -10.78 12.52
C LEU A 96 6.63 -12.32 12.63
N PRO A 97 7.84 -12.87 12.52
CA PRO A 97 8.03 -14.32 12.34
C PRO A 97 7.67 -15.16 13.56
N ARG A 98 7.67 -14.55 14.77
CA ARG A 98 7.33 -15.20 16.03
C ARG A 98 5.85 -15.06 16.41
N ALA A 99 5.11 -14.17 15.75
CA ALA A 99 3.70 -13.92 15.97
C ALA A 99 2.84 -14.80 15.04
N THR A 100 1.67 -15.21 15.49
CA THR A 100 0.71 -15.95 14.67
C THR A 100 0.09 -15.04 13.60
N ALA A 101 -0.67 -15.61 12.64
CA ALA A 101 -1.43 -14.84 11.66
C ALA A 101 -2.39 -13.88 12.36
N PHE A 102 -3.11 -14.35 13.39
CA PHE A 102 -3.99 -13.52 14.22
C PHE A 102 -3.25 -12.33 14.82
N GLN A 103 -2.11 -12.56 15.48
CA GLN A 103 -1.31 -11.52 16.13
C GLN A 103 -0.72 -10.51 15.14
N ASN A 104 -0.30 -10.97 13.95
CA ASN A 104 0.15 -10.07 12.90
C ASN A 104 -0.95 -9.13 12.42
N VAL A 105 -2.18 -9.65 12.26
CA VAL A 105 -3.34 -8.85 11.85
C VAL A 105 -3.83 -7.93 12.97
N GLU A 106 -3.69 -8.34 14.25
CA GLU A 106 -4.10 -7.54 15.41
C GLU A 106 -3.23 -6.29 15.63
N LEU A 107 -1.96 -6.33 15.23
CA LEU A 107 -0.95 -5.32 15.56
C LEU A 107 -1.37 -3.87 15.24
N PRO A 108 -1.91 -3.54 14.06
CA PRO A 108 -2.35 -2.17 13.76
C PRO A 108 -3.46 -1.67 14.69
N LEU A 109 -4.34 -2.56 15.15
CA LEU A 109 -5.41 -2.23 16.10
C LEU A 109 -4.88 -1.92 17.51
N VAL A 110 -3.79 -2.60 17.91
CA VAL A 110 -3.09 -2.29 19.18
C VAL A 110 -2.53 -0.88 19.12
N TYR A 111 -1.86 -0.49 18.05
CA TYR A 111 -1.36 0.87 17.85
C TYR A 111 -2.48 1.92 17.76
N ALA A 112 -3.64 1.53 17.22
CA ALA A 112 -4.82 2.40 17.19
C ALA A 112 -5.52 2.56 18.55
N GLY A 113 -5.08 1.84 19.60
CA GLY A 113 -5.69 1.90 20.93
C GLY A 113 -7.10 1.27 21.00
N VAL A 114 -7.44 0.37 20.07
CA VAL A 114 -8.75 -0.30 20.02
C VAL A 114 -8.88 -1.27 21.19
N ASP A 115 -10.04 -1.32 21.83
CA ASP A 115 -10.34 -2.24 22.94
C ASP A 115 -10.16 -3.72 22.53
N GLY A 116 -9.75 -4.57 23.48
CA GLY A 116 -9.41 -5.97 23.23
C GLY A 116 -10.55 -6.82 22.66
N SER A 117 -11.78 -6.58 23.06
CA SER A 117 -12.96 -7.30 22.56
C SER A 117 -13.25 -6.91 21.10
N GLU A 118 -13.18 -5.64 20.80
CA GLU A 118 -13.36 -5.08 19.45
C GLU A 118 -12.21 -5.51 18.53
N ARG A 119 -10.95 -5.50 19.01
CA ARG A 119 -9.80 -6.00 18.24
C ARG A 119 -10.04 -7.42 17.76
N LYS A 120 -10.45 -8.31 18.68
CA LYS A 120 -10.71 -9.72 18.35
C LYS A 120 -11.74 -9.85 17.23
N ASN A 121 -12.84 -9.10 17.30
CA ASN A 121 -13.89 -9.15 16.28
C ASN A 121 -13.37 -8.67 14.91
N ARG A 122 -12.62 -7.55 14.87
CA ARG A 122 -12.06 -7.01 13.62
C ARG A 122 -11.01 -7.93 13.02
N VAL A 123 -10.16 -8.55 13.83
CA VAL A 123 -9.16 -9.52 13.34
C VAL A 123 -9.84 -10.71 12.67
N TRP A 124 -10.86 -11.27 13.30
CA TRP A 124 -11.60 -12.39 12.70
C TRP A 124 -12.30 -11.98 11.40
N ALA A 125 -12.89 -10.80 11.35
CA ALA A 125 -13.48 -10.27 10.12
C ALA A 125 -12.44 -10.10 9.01
N ALA A 126 -11.25 -9.56 9.33
CA ALA A 126 -10.16 -9.40 8.37
C ALA A 126 -9.60 -10.74 7.86
N LEU A 127 -9.42 -11.73 8.75
CA LEU A 127 -8.98 -13.08 8.36
C LEU A 127 -10.01 -13.78 7.48
N ARG A 128 -11.30 -13.61 7.78
CA ARG A 128 -12.41 -14.13 6.96
C ARG A 128 -12.40 -13.52 5.56
N ALA A 129 -12.20 -12.22 5.44
CA ALA A 129 -12.16 -11.51 4.16
C ALA A 129 -11.08 -12.05 3.21
N VAL A 130 -10.05 -12.72 3.74
CA VAL A 130 -8.95 -13.31 2.97
C VAL A 130 -8.94 -14.85 2.99
N ASN A 131 -9.98 -15.50 3.54
CA ASN A 131 -10.13 -16.96 3.66
C ASN A 131 -8.97 -17.62 4.44
N LEU A 132 -8.65 -17.11 5.64
CA LEU A 132 -7.57 -17.62 6.50
C LEU A 132 -8.02 -17.85 7.96
N GLU A 133 -9.30 -18.04 8.23
CA GLU A 133 -9.80 -18.29 9.59
C GLU A 133 -9.18 -19.55 10.22
N ASP A 134 -9.05 -20.61 9.43
CA ASP A 134 -8.46 -21.90 9.84
C ASP A 134 -6.93 -21.82 10.06
N ARG A 135 -6.30 -20.73 9.67
CA ARG A 135 -4.86 -20.47 9.79
C ARG A 135 -4.50 -19.43 10.85
N ALA A 136 -5.47 -18.92 11.59
CA ALA A 136 -5.29 -17.83 12.55
C ALA A 136 -4.17 -18.08 13.59
N THR A 137 -3.99 -19.33 14.02
CA THR A 137 -2.98 -19.74 15.00
C THR A 137 -1.61 -20.09 14.42
N HIS A 138 -1.50 -20.19 13.08
CA HIS A 138 -0.25 -20.52 12.41
C HIS A 138 0.73 -19.35 12.40
N ARG A 139 2.02 -19.64 12.46
CA ARG A 139 3.10 -18.67 12.30
C ARG A 139 3.50 -18.56 10.81
N PRO A 140 4.18 -17.48 10.40
CA PRO A 140 4.57 -17.28 9.00
C PRO A 140 5.37 -18.42 8.37
N ASN A 141 6.20 -19.12 9.14
CA ASN A 141 6.96 -20.28 8.67
C ASN A 141 6.12 -21.55 8.44
N GLU A 142 4.88 -21.57 8.92
CA GLU A 142 3.92 -22.66 8.75
C GLU A 142 2.93 -22.39 7.60
N LEU A 143 3.09 -21.25 6.91
CA LEU A 143 2.20 -20.76 5.85
C LEU A 143 2.90 -20.77 4.49
N SER A 144 2.15 -21.07 3.42
CA SER A 144 2.62 -20.90 2.05
C SER A 144 2.87 -19.41 1.72
N GLY A 145 3.54 -19.11 0.59
CA GLY A 145 3.74 -17.74 0.12
C GLY A 145 2.43 -16.97 -0.05
N GLY A 146 1.47 -17.57 -0.74
CA GLY A 146 0.14 -16.96 -0.94
C GLY A 146 -0.63 -16.77 0.38
N GLN A 147 -0.53 -17.70 1.34
CA GLN A 147 -1.14 -17.54 2.66
C GLN A 147 -0.49 -16.40 3.44
N ARG A 148 0.86 -16.29 3.42
CA ARG A 148 1.56 -15.15 4.04
C ARG A 148 1.13 -13.82 3.46
N GLN A 149 0.95 -13.75 2.13
CA GLN A 149 0.49 -12.53 1.48
C GLN A 149 -0.96 -12.19 1.86
N ARG A 150 -1.83 -13.19 1.98
CA ARG A 150 -3.20 -12.99 2.48
C ARG A 150 -3.22 -12.49 3.92
N VAL A 151 -2.32 -12.96 4.81
CA VAL A 151 -2.15 -12.40 6.17
C VAL A 151 -1.71 -10.93 6.11
N ALA A 152 -0.76 -10.58 5.23
CA ALA A 152 -0.33 -9.18 5.05
C ALA A 152 -1.47 -8.30 4.54
N ILE A 153 -2.32 -8.81 3.64
CA ILE A 153 -3.52 -8.10 3.16
C ILE A 153 -4.55 -7.94 4.30
N ALA A 154 -4.83 -8.98 5.08
CA ALA A 154 -5.72 -8.89 6.24
C ALA A 154 -5.23 -7.85 7.25
N ARG A 155 -3.92 -7.81 7.53
CA ARG A 155 -3.29 -6.79 8.38
C ARG A 155 -3.48 -5.39 7.81
N ALA A 156 -3.36 -5.23 6.49
CA ALA A 156 -3.56 -3.95 5.82
C ALA A 156 -5.02 -3.47 5.92
N LEU A 157 -5.99 -4.40 5.93
CA LEU A 157 -7.43 -4.09 5.94
C LEU A 157 -8.00 -3.82 7.34
N VAL A 158 -7.36 -4.28 8.40
CA VAL A 158 -7.97 -4.42 9.74
C VAL A 158 -8.45 -3.10 10.37
N ASN A 159 -7.80 -1.98 10.01
CA ASN A 159 -8.23 -0.62 10.41
C ASN A 159 -9.23 0.02 9.44
N SER A 160 -9.71 -0.69 8.41
CA SER A 160 -10.58 -0.15 7.36
C SER A 160 -9.97 1.11 6.69
N PRO A 161 -8.76 1.02 6.16
CA PRO A 161 -8.03 2.17 5.63
C PRO A 161 -8.72 2.78 4.41
N SER A 162 -8.48 4.07 4.17
CA SER A 162 -8.93 4.77 2.95
C SER A 162 -8.15 4.35 1.71
N LEU A 163 -6.91 3.84 1.90
CA LEU A 163 -5.98 3.50 0.84
C LEU A 163 -5.22 2.21 1.16
N ILE A 164 -5.13 1.31 0.19
CA ILE A 164 -4.22 0.16 0.21
C ILE A 164 -3.08 0.44 -0.77
N LEU A 165 -1.85 0.40 -0.26
CA LEU A 165 -0.61 0.50 -1.05
C LEU A 165 0.06 -0.88 -1.11
N ALA A 166 0.18 -1.44 -2.31
CA ALA A 166 0.79 -2.73 -2.55
C ALA A 166 2.07 -2.58 -3.39
N ASP A 167 3.21 -2.92 -2.80
CA ASP A 167 4.53 -2.89 -3.46
C ASP A 167 4.91 -4.28 -3.93
N GLU A 168 4.93 -4.49 -5.26
CA GLU A 168 5.24 -5.77 -5.93
C GLU A 168 4.54 -6.95 -5.24
N PRO A 169 3.20 -6.92 -5.08
CA PRO A 169 2.51 -7.83 -4.16
C PRO A 169 2.56 -9.30 -4.57
N THR A 170 3.01 -9.60 -5.78
CA THR A 170 3.11 -10.94 -6.37
C THR A 170 4.54 -11.41 -6.58
N GLY A 171 5.54 -10.53 -6.42
CA GLY A 171 6.92 -10.77 -6.82
C GLY A 171 7.64 -11.95 -6.13
N ASN A 172 7.11 -12.45 -5.00
CA ASN A 172 7.61 -13.63 -4.28
C ASN A 172 6.64 -14.82 -4.32
N LEU A 173 5.71 -14.83 -5.27
CA LEU A 173 4.68 -15.86 -5.42
C LEU A 173 4.84 -16.61 -6.74
N ASP A 174 4.37 -17.85 -6.78
CA ASP A 174 4.14 -18.54 -8.05
C ASP A 174 2.97 -17.88 -8.80
N THR A 175 2.89 -18.11 -10.11
CA THR A 175 1.91 -17.47 -11.00
C THR A 175 0.47 -17.69 -10.55
N LYS A 176 0.14 -18.91 -10.08
CA LYS A 176 -1.22 -19.22 -9.61
C LYS A 176 -1.57 -18.42 -8.36
N SER A 177 -0.69 -18.46 -7.34
CA SER A 177 -0.86 -17.69 -6.10
C SER A 177 -0.90 -16.19 -6.39
N GLY A 178 -0.07 -15.68 -7.31
CA GLY A 178 -0.06 -14.30 -7.75
C GLY A 178 -1.41 -13.87 -8.33
N ASN A 179 -1.98 -14.64 -9.23
CA ASN A 179 -3.30 -14.37 -9.80
C ASN A 179 -4.39 -14.35 -8.74
N GLU A 180 -4.40 -15.31 -7.81
CA GLU A 180 -5.36 -15.35 -6.70
C GLU A 180 -5.27 -14.10 -5.81
N ILE A 181 -4.07 -13.56 -5.58
CA ILE A 181 -3.89 -12.30 -4.84
C ILE A 181 -4.43 -11.10 -5.63
N MET A 182 -4.21 -11.05 -6.94
CA MET A 182 -4.75 -9.96 -7.77
C MET A 182 -6.26 -10.01 -7.89
N GLU A 183 -6.86 -11.20 -7.94
CA GLU A 183 -8.32 -11.39 -7.86
C GLU A 183 -8.88 -10.94 -6.51
N LEU A 184 -8.16 -11.21 -5.42
CA LEU A 184 -8.53 -10.70 -4.09
C LEU A 184 -8.52 -9.17 -4.06
N PHE A 185 -7.47 -8.51 -4.59
CA PHE A 185 -7.45 -7.04 -4.71
C PHE A 185 -8.61 -6.52 -5.57
N THR A 186 -8.91 -7.19 -6.68
CA THR A 186 -10.06 -6.82 -7.54
C THR A 186 -11.38 -6.90 -6.76
N SER A 187 -11.55 -7.94 -5.94
CA SER A 187 -12.74 -8.11 -5.10
C SER A 187 -12.83 -7.02 -4.02
N LEU A 188 -11.70 -6.68 -3.39
CA LEU A 188 -11.61 -5.60 -2.42
C LEU A 188 -11.94 -4.23 -3.05
N ASN A 189 -11.46 -3.97 -4.28
CA ASN A 189 -11.81 -2.74 -4.99
C ASN A 189 -13.30 -2.66 -5.30
N ARG A 190 -13.94 -3.78 -5.71
CA ARG A 190 -15.39 -3.83 -5.99
C ARG A 190 -16.26 -3.46 -4.78
N ILE A 191 -15.80 -3.73 -3.57
CA ILE A 191 -16.50 -3.36 -2.33
C ILE A 191 -16.11 -1.98 -1.78
N GLY A 192 -15.34 -1.18 -2.55
CA GLY A 192 -15.10 0.23 -2.25
C GLY A 192 -13.70 0.61 -1.82
N ASN A 193 -12.74 -0.33 -1.77
CA ASN A 193 -11.37 0.02 -1.39
C ASN A 193 -10.64 0.72 -2.53
N THR A 194 -9.89 1.78 -2.21
CA THR A 194 -8.94 2.40 -3.13
C THR A 194 -7.62 1.64 -3.05
N ILE A 195 -7.09 1.20 -4.20
CA ILE A 195 -5.90 0.35 -4.26
C ILE A 195 -4.89 0.93 -5.23
N ILE A 196 -3.66 1.07 -4.78
CA ILE A 196 -2.51 1.42 -5.61
C ILE A 196 -1.53 0.25 -5.59
N VAL A 197 -1.24 -0.30 -6.76
CA VAL A 197 -0.23 -1.33 -6.95
C VAL A 197 1.01 -0.71 -7.60
N VAL A 198 2.15 -0.82 -6.95
CA VAL A 198 3.45 -0.47 -7.54
C VAL A 198 4.02 -1.74 -8.13
N THR A 199 4.27 -1.77 -9.42
CA THR A 199 4.82 -2.94 -10.09
C THR A 199 5.58 -2.56 -11.38
N HIS A 200 6.46 -3.43 -11.83
CA HIS A 200 7.09 -3.36 -13.15
C HIS A 200 6.50 -4.38 -14.14
N GLU A 201 5.59 -5.24 -13.67
CA GLU A 201 4.99 -6.31 -14.46
C GLU A 201 3.71 -5.84 -15.18
N ASP A 202 3.71 -5.89 -16.52
CA ASP A 202 2.54 -5.49 -17.31
C ASP A 202 1.32 -6.41 -17.06
N ASP A 203 1.54 -7.68 -16.73
CA ASP A 203 0.45 -8.63 -16.45
C ASP A 203 -0.29 -8.26 -15.16
N ILE A 204 0.43 -7.80 -14.13
CA ILE A 204 -0.17 -7.30 -12.90
C ILE A 204 -0.93 -6.01 -13.15
N ALA A 205 -0.39 -5.10 -13.97
CA ALA A 205 -1.06 -3.87 -14.32
C ALA A 205 -2.38 -4.08 -15.10
N LYS A 206 -2.59 -5.24 -15.74
CA LYS A 206 -3.84 -5.58 -16.43
C LYS A 206 -5.05 -5.68 -15.50
N PHE A 207 -4.85 -5.99 -14.23
CA PHE A 207 -5.92 -6.00 -13.22
C PHE A 207 -6.40 -4.58 -12.85
N CYS A 208 -5.57 -3.56 -13.10
CA CYS A 208 -5.86 -2.18 -12.73
C CYS A 208 -6.58 -1.44 -13.85
N ARG A 209 -7.54 -0.56 -13.46
CA ARG A 209 -8.30 0.26 -14.41
C ARG A 209 -7.54 1.47 -14.91
N ARG A 210 -6.52 1.93 -14.18
CA ARG A 210 -5.69 3.07 -14.52
C ARG A 210 -4.22 2.70 -14.37
N VAL A 211 -3.40 3.13 -15.30
CA VAL A 211 -1.95 2.88 -15.28
C VAL A 211 -1.22 4.21 -15.39
N VAL A 212 -0.43 4.52 -14.37
CA VAL A 212 0.45 5.69 -14.33
C VAL A 212 1.88 5.21 -14.52
N ARG A 213 2.54 5.66 -15.58
CA ARG A 213 3.95 5.34 -15.83
C ARG A 213 4.84 6.48 -15.37
N ILE A 214 5.87 6.14 -14.58
CA ILE A 214 6.84 7.09 -14.06
C ILE A 214 8.19 6.83 -14.72
N ARG A 215 8.82 7.92 -15.17
CA ARG A 215 10.17 7.91 -15.72
C ARG A 215 10.93 9.14 -15.25
N ASP A 216 12.16 8.94 -14.74
CA ASP A 216 13.06 10.02 -14.30
C ASP A 216 12.39 11.02 -13.33
N GLY A 217 11.58 10.49 -12.39
CA GLY A 217 10.87 11.28 -11.38
C GLY A 217 9.67 12.07 -11.88
N ARG A 218 9.17 11.80 -13.10
CA ARG A 218 8.01 12.46 -13.71
C ARG A 218 6.97 11.45 -14.17
N ILE A 219 5.71 11.87 -14.30
CA ILE A 219 4.69 11.08 -14.98
C ILE A 219 4.97 11.15 -16.49
N GLU A 220 5.25 10.00 -17.08
CA GLU A 220 5.42 9.83 -18.53
C GLU A 220 4.07 9.64 -19.22
N SER A 221 3.19 8.87 -18.61
CA SER A 221 1.82 8.65 -19.10
C SER A 221 0.88 8.32 -17.96
N ASP A 222 -0.41 8.62 -18.16
CA ASP A 222 -1.52 8.35 -17.25
C ASP A 222 -2.72 7.93 -18.09
N THR A 223 -3.07 6.66 -18.06
CA THR A 223 -4.06 6.06 -18.97
C THR A 223 -5.13 5.31 -18.18
N VAL A 224 -6.38 5.60 -18.46
CA VAL A 224 -7.54 4.85 -17.94
C VAL A 224 -7.92 3.80 -18.98
N ARG A 225 -8.06 2.56 -18.51
CA ARG A 225 -8.54 1.45 -19.36
C ARG A 225 -10.07 1.42 -19.30
N THR A 226 -10.68 1.45 -20.45
CA THR A 226 -12.14 1.27 -20.64
C THR A 226 -12.52 -0.21 -20.60
#